data_ebe45bd4ec4a38415a0495d1ede94b4a
#
_entry.id   ebe45bd4ec4a38415a0495d1ede94b4a
#
_cell.length_a   1.000
_cell.length_b   1.000
_cell.length_c   1.000
_cell.angle_alpha   90.00
_cell.angle_beta   90.00
_cell.angle_gamma   90.00
#
_symmetry.space_group_name_H-M   'P 1'
#
loop_
_entity.id
_entity.type
_entity.pdbx_description
1 polymer ?
#
loop_
_entity_poly.entity_id
_entity_poly.type
_entity_poly.pdbx_seq_one_letter_code
_entity_poly.pdbx_strand_id
1 'polypeptide(L)'
;YIDEIGTMTMKTQQELLSAMQEKKYAITGQSENSSGAMVRSQAVPCDFVLVASGNLQVLEGMHIAMRSRIRGYGYEVFMKDSMEDTPENRKKLVRFVAQEVKNDGRIPHFAPDALDEIILEAKRRSGKQDALTLKLRDLGGLVRSSGDVAIEKGADLVTAEHVIEAKKFSRTLEQQIADRSIKQRKEYSMVHPEGGRVGLVNGLAVIGDRSGIVSPIAAEAAPSQSKEGGRIIATGKLGEIANESVQNVSALIKKYTNKDVSDYDIHVQFIQTYDGVEGDSASVSIATAVISAVEDIPIDQTVALTGSLNVRGDVMPIGGATAKIEAAAEAGIKKVLIPKSNMKDVMLEKKYEDMIEIVPTETLSDVLENILISGSKKDHLIEKMKNLSSKVVSKVSNSQIEKPTTN
;
A
#
# COMPACT_ATOMS: atom_id res chain seq x y z
N TYR A 1 29.77 15.01 -6.47
CA TYR A 1 28.56 14.35 -5.98
C TYR A 1 27.34 15.25 -6.20
N ILE A 2 26.29 14.71 -6.78
CA ILE A 2 25.03 15.41 -6.99
C ILE A 2 23.94 14.63 -6.27
N ASP A 3 23.34 15.25 -5.25
CA ASP A 3 22.16 14.72 -4.57
C ASP A 3 20.90 15.20 -5.30
N GLU A 4 19.88 14.34 -5.40
CA GLU A 4 18.61 14.60 -6.07
C GLU A 4 18.81 15.11 -7.53
N ILE A 5 19.57 14.37 -8.33
CA ILE A 5 19.95 14.76 -9.71
C ILE A 5 18.77 15.18 -10.59
N GLY A 6 17.58 14.65 -10.34
CA GLY A 6 16.40 15.00 -11.12
C GLY A 6 15.77 16.34 -10.78
N THR A 7 16.21 17.02 -9.73
CA THR A 7 15.78 18.39 -9.43
C THR A 7 16.50 19.43 -10.29
N MET A 8 17.56 19.02 -11.00
CA MET A 8 18.27 19.89 -11.94
C MET A 8 17.40 20.25 -13.12
N THR A 9 17.43 21.53 -13.53
CA THR A 9 16.73 21.97 -14.73
C THR A 9 17.25 21.25 -15.96
N MET A 10 16.43 21.11 -17.02
CA MET A 10 16.84 20.48 -18.28
C MET A 10 18.07 21.16 -18.88
N LYS A 11 18.17 22.50 -18.77
CA LYS A 11 19.34 23.26 -19.22
C LYS A 11 20.60 22.83 -18.47
N THR A 12 20.54 22.75 -17.15
CA THR A 12 21.70 22.33 -16.32
C THR A 12 22.10 20.89 -16.61
N GLN A 13 21.14 19.99 -16.85
CA GLN A 13 21.43 18.61 -17.24
C GLN A 13 22.15 18.54 -18.59
N GLN A 14 21.75 19.38 -19.57
CA GLN A 14 22.41 19.47 -20.90
C GLN A 14 23.84 20.04 -20.77
N GLU A 15 24.01 21.06 -19.94
CA GLU A 15 25.33 21.65 -19.66
C GLU A 15 26.27 20.64 -18.99
N LEU A 16 25.78 19.91 -18.01
CA LEU A 16 26.52 18.81 -17.35
C LEU A 16 26.89 17.71 -18.35
N LEU A 17 25.95 17.31 -19.21
CA LEU A 17 26.19 16.33 -20.26
C LEU A 17 27.29 16.79 -21.20
N SER A 18 27.28 18.05 -21.63
CA SER A 18 28.33 18.63 -22.49
C SER A 18 29.68 18.65 -21.79
N ALA A 19 29.71 19.04 -20.50
CA ALA A 19 30.95 19.02 -19.70
C ALA A 19 31.55 17.61 -19.57
N MET A 20 30.69 16.60 -19.33
CA MET A 20 31.12 15.20 -19.28
C MET A 20 31.64 14.65 -20.60
N GLN A 21 31.09 15.12 -21.72
CA GLN A 21 31.46 14.67 -23.07
C GLN A 21 32.76 15.30 -23.55
N GLU A 22 32.85 16.61 -23.40
CA GLU A 22 33.97 17.39 -23.91
C GLU A 22 35.16 17.45 -22.93
N LYS A 23 34.96 17.00 -21.68
CA LYS A 23 35.90 17.13 -20.58
C LYS A 23 36.40 18.57 -20.33
N LYS A 24 35.62 19.54 -20.78
CA LYS A 24 35.83 20.98 -20.58
C LYS A 24 34.51 21.72 -20.61
N TYR A 25 34.42 22.81 -19.89
CA TYR A 25 33.22 23.64 -19.84
C TYR A 25 33.55 25.13 -19.83
N ALA A 26 32.81 25.93 -20.60
CA ALA A 26 32.92 27.38 -20.63
C ALA A 26 31.54 27.99 -20.28
N ILE A 27 31.54 28.92 -19.32
CA ILE A 27 30.33 29.65 -18.93
C ILE A 27 30.07 30.75 -19.91
N THR A 28 28.82 30.84 -20.39
CA THR A 28 28.34 31.95 -21.22
C THR A 28 27.37 32.78 -20.37
N GLY A 29 27.62 34.06 -20.22
CA GLY A 29 26.80 34.99 -19.45
C GLY A 29 26.68 36.33 -20.12
N GLN A 30 25.75 37.19 -19.69
CA GLN A 30 25.69 38.58 -20.08
C GLN A 30 26.68 39.42 -19.24
N SER A 31 27.40 40.31 -19.90
CA SER A 31 28.25 41.28 -19.19
C SER A 31 27.37 42.36 -18.60
N GLU A 32 27.49 42.59 -17.28
CA GLU A 32 26.78 43.70 -16.60
C GLU A 32 27.19 45.09 -17.14
N ASN A 33 28.36 45.18 -17.73
CA ASN A 33 28.96 46.44 -18.21
C ASN A 33 28.75 46.73 -19.70
N SER A 34 28.05 45.88 -20.45
CA SER A 34 27.77 46.13 -21.87
C SER A 34 26.36 45.69 -22.25
N SER A 35 25.61 46.61 -22.90
CA SER A 35 24.24 46.38 -23.35
C SER A 35 24.12 45.15 -24.24
N GLY A 36 23.88 43.98 -23.64
CA GLY A 36 23.51 42.76 -24.38
C GLY A 36 24.66 41.92 -24.95
N ALA A 37 25.93 42.24 -24.70
CA ALA A 37 27.03 41.42 -25.19
C ALA A 37 27.14 40.11 -24.39
N MET A 38 27.08 38.97 -25.05
CA MET A 38 27.34 37.64 -24.50
C MET A 38 28.85 37.47 -24.34
N VAL A 39 29.30 37.27 -23.09
CA VAL A 39 30.69 36.97 -22.79
C VAL A 39 30.83 35.49 -22.47
N ARG A 40 31.79 34.85 -23.08
CA ARG A 40 32.13 33.43 -22.80
C ARG A 40 33.48 33.37 -22.10
N SER A 41 33.48 32.66 -20.92
CA SER A 41 34.72 32.42 -20.21
C SER A 41 35.66 31.50 -20.98
N GLN A 42 36.95 31.48 -20.60
CA GLN A 42 37.85 30.39 -21.03
C GLN A 42 37.30 29.06 -20.55
N ALA A 43 37.44 28.02 -21.39
CA ALA A 43 37.02 26.67 -21.01
C ALA A 43 37.91 26.10 -19.92
N VAL A 44 37.29 25.66 -18.82
CA VAL A 44 37.97 24.96 -17.72
C VAL A 44 37.92 23.45 -17.93
N PRO A 45 38.97 22.70 -17.57
CA PRO A 45 38.95 21.24 -17.60
C PRO A 45 37.84 20.67 -16.69
N CYS A 46 37.10 19.67 -17.19
CA CYS A 46 35.99 19.00 -16.49
C CYS A 46 36.16 17.48 -16.58
N ASP A 47 37.33 16.96 -16.24
CA ASP A 47 37.56 15.52 -16.13
C ASP A 47 37.32 15.07 -14.69
N PHE A 48 36.10 14.57 -14.43
CA PHE A 48 35.64 14.20 -13.10
C PHE A 48 34.87 12.88 -13.13
N VAL A 49 34.76 12.21 -11.98
CA VAL A 49 33.85 11.10 -11.75
C VAL A 49 32.55 11.65 -11.19
N LEU A 50 31.44 11.36 -11.87
CA LEU A 50 30.12 11.73 -11.40
C LEU A 50 29.53 10.63 -10.51
N VAL A 51 29.17 11.00 -9.29
CA VAL A 51 28.32 10.18 -8.40
C VAL A 51 27.03 10.96 -8.17
N ALA A 52 25.90 10.35 -8.42
CA ALA A 52 24.60 10.99 -8.27
C ALA A 52 23.61 10.10 -7.52
N SER A 53 22.71 10.72 -6.78
CA SER A 53 21.60 10.06 -6.10
C SER A 53 20.26 10.70 -6.49
N GLY A 54 19.18 9.99 -6.23
CA GLY A 54 17.82 10.47 -6.47
C GLY A 54 16.78 9.37 -6.32
N ASN A 55 15.52 9.75 -6.26
CA ASN A 55 14.40 8.83 -6.18
C ASN A 55 13.99 8.30 -7.56
N LEU A 56 13.33 7.12 -7.63
CA LEU A 56 12.89 6.53 -8.90
C LEU A 56 11.93 7.44 -9.68
N GLN A 57 11.04 8.15 -8.98
CA GLN A 57 10.11 9.11 -9.59
C GLN A 57 10.82 10.24 -10.35
N VAL A 58 12.02 10.57 -9.93
CA VAL A 58 12.84 11.63 -10.53
C VAL A 58 13.48 11.20 -11.84
N LEU A 59 13.59 9.88 -12.11
CA LEU A 59 14.13 9.37 -13.38
C LEU A 59 13.30 9.78 -14.59
N GLU A 60 12.01 10.03 -14.43
CA GLU A 60 11.11 10.53 -15.49
C GLU A 60 11.46 11.96 -15.89
N GLY A 61 11.96 12.78 -14.95
CA GLY A 61 12.44 14.14 -15.19
C GLY A 61 13.86 14.24 -15.73
N MET A 62 14.58 13.12 -15.87
CA MET A 62 15.95 13.14 -16.41
C MET A 62 15.97 13.22 -17.94
N HIS A 63 16.88 14.04 -18.47
CA HIS A 63 17.15 14.09 -19.90
C HIS A 63 17.60 12.73 -20.42
N ILE A 64 16.95 12.24 -21.48
CA ILE A 64 17.18 10.89 -22.04
C ILE A 64 18.66 10.64 -22.37
N ALA A 65 19.35 11.63 -22.97
CA ALA A 65 20.77 11.53 -23.32
C ALA A 65 21.66 11.40 -22.08
N MET A 66 21.33 12.10 -20.97
CA MET A 66 22.08 12.00 -19.73
C MET A 66 21.92 10.60 -19.11
N ARG A 67 20.72 10.08 -19.06
CA ARG A 67 20.44 8.73 -18.57
C ARG A 67 21.14 7.67 -19.42
N SER A 68 21.11 7.81 -20.74
CA SER A 68 21.83 6.93 -21.68
C SER A 68 23.33 6.95 -21.42
N ARG A 69 23.91 8.14 -21.12
CA ARG A 69 25.32 8.30 -20.84
C ARG A 69 25.74 7.64 -19.55
N ILE A 70 24.96 7.84 -18.48
CA ILE A 70 25.21 7.18 -17.17
C ILE A 70 25.19 5.66 -17.34
N ARG A 71 24.22 5.11 -18.08
CA ARG A 71 24.14 3.67 -18.35
C ARG A 71 25.29 3.12 -19.17
N GLY A 72 25.73 3.91 -20.17
CA GLY A 72 26.77 3.46 -21.09
C GLY A 72 28.20 3.51 -20.53
N TYR A 73 28.47 4.37 -19.55
CA TYR A 73 29.80 4.62 -19.02
C TYR A 73 29.92 4.48 -17.50
N GLY A 74 28.83 4.12 -16.82
CA GLY A 74 28.78 4.00 -15.37
C GLY A 74 27.91 2.83 -14.90
N TYR A 75 27.52 2.92 -13.64
CA TYR A 75 26.70 1.91 -12.97
C TYR A 75 25.44 2.56 -12.40
N GLU A 76 24.28 1.93 -12.62
CA GLU A 76 23.05 2.25 -11.90
C GLU A 76 22.95 1.28 -10.71
N VAL A 77 22.83 1.82 -9.49
CA VAL A 77 22.72 1.02 -8.26
C VAL A 77 21.38 1.28 -7.63
N PHE A 78 20.55 0.22 -7.54
CA PHE A 78 19.28 0.27 -6.83
C PHE A 78 19.51 0.09 -5.33
N MET A 79 19.16 1.10 -4.54
CA MET A 79 19.24 1.03 -3.08
C MET A 79 18.01 0.35 -2.52
N LYS A 80 18.22 -0.72 -1.76
CA LYS A 80 17.12 -1.45 -1.08
C LYS A 80 16.49 -0.57 0.00
N ASP A 81 15.20 -0.71 0.21
CA ASP A 81 14.42 -0.06 1.27
C ASP A 81 14.35 -0.90 2.57
N SER A 82 14.78 -2.15 2.49
CA SER A 82 14.78 -3.10 3.60
C SER A 82 15.97 -4.05 3.54
N MET A 83 16.33 -4.62 4.67
CA MET A 83 17.35 -5.67 4.83
C MET A 83 16.76 -6.85 5.61
N GLU A 84 17.31 -8.05 5.43
CA GLU A 84 16.91 -9.25 6.15
C GLU A 84 17.08 -9.09 7.67
N ASP A 85 16.15 -9.64 8.44
CA ASP A 85 16.21 -9.66 9.90
C ASP A 85 17.17 -10.76 10.38
N THR A 86 18.45 -10.46 10.37
CA THR A 86 19.52 -11.33 10.87
C THR A 86 20.15 -10.74 12.13
N PRO A 87 20.79 -11.55 12.99
CA PRO A 87 21.50 -11.06 14.16
C PRO A 87 22.55 -9.99 13.82
N GLU A 88 23.19 -10.11 12.66
CA GLU A 88 24.19 -9.14 12.18
C GLU A 88 23.54 -7.81 11.79
N ASN A 89 22.40 -7.86 11.11
CA ASN A 89 21.68 -6.67 10.71
C ASN A 89 21.00 -5.98 11.91
N ARG A 90 20.53 -6.73 12.89
CA ARG A 90 20.07 -6.16 14.18
C ARG A 90 21.21 -5.41 14.89
N LYS A 91 22.44 -5.96 14.91
CA LYS A 91 23.61 -5.25 15.45
C LYS A 91 23.91 -3.95 14.72
N LYS A 92 23.73 -3.90 13.39
CA LYS A 92 23.85 -2.64 12.62
C LYS A 92 22.82 -1.61 13.04
N LEU A 93 21.58 -2.06 13.28
CA LEU A 93 20.49 -1.19 13.74
C LEU A 93 20.77 -0.65 15.14
N VAL A 94 21.23 -1.49 16.07
CA VAL A 94 21.66 -1.04 17.41
C VAL A 94 22.78 0.00 17.32
N ARG A 95 23.75 -0.22 16.43
CA ARG A 95 24.82 0.76 16.18
C ARG A 95 24.25 2.08 15.62
N PHE A 96 23.26 2.01 14.74
CA PHE A 96 22.56 3.19 14.23
C PHE A 96 21.90 3.97 15.38
N VAL A 97 21.16 3.30 16.29
CA VAL A 97 20.59 3.95 17.47
C VAL A 97 21.65 4.64 18.31
N ALA A 98 22.77 3.96 18.58
CA ALA A 98 23.89 4.55 19.34
C ALA A 98 24.49 5.77 18.63
N GLN A 99 24.55 5.78 17.29
CA GLN A 99 25.00 6.95 16.51
C GLN A 99 24.02 8.11 16.61
N GLU A 100 22.71 7.87 16.56
CA GLU A 100 21.68 8.92 16.72
C GLU A 100 21.78 9.54 18.11
N VAL A 101 21.95 8.73 19.18
CA VAL A 101 22.18 9.22 20.54
C VAL A 101 23.42 10.10 20.62
N LYS A 102 24.55 9.63 20.05
CA LYS A 102 25.81 10.38 20.03
C LYS A 102 25.71 11.68 19.25
N ASN A 103 24.99 11.68 18.12
CA ASN A 103 24.83 12.87 17.27
C ASN A 103 23.94 13.92 17.91
N ASP A 104 22.88 13.52 18.63
CA ASP A 104 22.01 14.42 19.36
C ASP A 104 22.72 15.00 20.60
N GLY A 105 23.41 14.16 21.36
CA GLY A 105 24.24 14.56 22.52
C GLY A 105 23.46 14.95 23.77
N ARG A 106 22.12 14.94 23.75
CA ARG A 106 21.25 15.28 24.88
C ARG A 106 20.41 14.10 25.37
N ILE A 107 19.97 13.24 24.43
CA ILE A 107 19.10 12.12 24.75
C ILE A 107 19.86 11.02 25.46
N PRO A 108 19.22 10.32 26.45
CA PRO A 108 19.84 9.22 27.16
C PRO A 108 20.11 7.99 26.29
N HIS A 109 20.99 7.12 26.74
CA HIS A 109 21.20 5.82 26.09
C HIS A 109 19.97 4.91 26.21
N PHE A 110 19.86 3.98 25.26
CA PHE A 110 18.73 3.04 25.18
C PHE A 110 19.03 1.77 25.99
N ALA A 111 18.09 1.37 26.83
CA ALA A 111 18.10 0.07 27.49
C ALA A 111 17.81 -1.07 26.48
N PRO A 112 18.15 -2.34 26.81
CA PRO A 112 17.93 -3.45 25.88
C PRO A 112 16.48 -3.62 25.42
N ASP A 113 15.51 -3.46 26.33
CA ASP A 113 14.08 -3.53 26.04
C ASP A 113 13.62 -2.43 25.07
N ALA A 114 14.18 -1.22 25.17
CA ALA A 114 13.92 -0.15 24.22
C ALA A 114 14.49 -0.47 22.82
N LEU A 115 15.67 -1.12 22.75
CA LEU A 115 16.25 -1.55 21.50
C LEU A 115 15.39 -2.62 20.82
N ASP A 116 14.81 -3.55 21.58
CA ASP A 116 13.88 -4.55 21.06
C ASP A 116 12.63 -3.90 20.48
N GLU A 117 12.08 -2.85 21.11
CA GLU A 117 10.96 -2.07 20.56
C GLU A 117 11.33 -1.31 19.29
N ILE A 118 12.55 -0.76 19.19
CA ILE A 118 13.03 -0.13 17.95
C ILE A 118 13.20 -1.16 16.84
N ILE A 119 13.71 -2.36 17.13
CA ILE A 119 13.82 -3.45 16.16
C ILE A 119 12.44 -3.90 15.69
N LEU A 120 11.49 -4.07 16.61
CA LEU A 120 10.10 -4.40 16.27
C LEU A 120 9.48 -3.35 15.35
N GLU A 121 9.68 -2.07 15.65
CA GLU A 121 9.20 -0.98 14.81
C GLU A 121 9.90 -0.96 13.43
N ALA A 122 11.19 -1.28 13.37
CA ALA A 122 11.91 -1.41 12.10
C ALA A 122 11.34 -2.54 11.22
N LYS A 123 10.92 -3.65 11.82
CA LYS A 123 10.21 -4.74 11.13
C LYS A 123 8.85 -4.26 10.63
N ARG A 124 8.04 -3.63 11.49
CA ARG A 124 6.72 -3.10 11.12
C ARG A 124 6.83 -2.12 9.94
N ARG A 125 7.83 -1.25 9.95
CA ARG A 125 8.08 -0.28 8.87
C ARG A 125 8.59 -0.92 7.58
N SER A 126 9.16 -2.12 7.62
CA SER A 126 9.53 -2.87 6.42
C SER A 126 8.31 -3.48 5.72
N GLY A 127 7.20 -3.69 6.45
CA GLY A 127 6.01 -4.39 5.97
C GLY A 127 6.20 -5.90 5.80
N LYS A 128 7.28 -6.49 6.37
CA LYS A 128 7.60 -7.93 6.28
C LYS A 128 8.11 -8.44 7.62
N GLN A 129 7.70 -9.65 7.99
CA GLN A 129 8.12 -10.25 9.27
C GLN A 129 9.61 -10.58 9.35
N ASP A 130 10.24 -10.85 8.21
CA ASP A 130 11.64 -11.28 8.09
C ASP A 130 12.59 -10.16 7.64
N ALA A 131 12.15 -8.90 7.67
CA ALA A 131 12.95 -7.77 7.21
C ALA A 131 12.93 -6.57 8.18
N LEU A 132 13.97 -5.76 8.09
CA LEU A 132 14.14 -4.51 8.82
C LEU A 132 14.19 -3.35 7.83
N THR A 133 13.52 -2.25 8.12
CA THR A 133 13.52 -1.06 7.24
C THR A 133 14.90 -0.43 7.15
N LEU A 134 15.23 0.08 5.96
CA LEU A 134 16.36 0.96 5.71
C LEU A 134 15.96 2.43 5.56
N LYS A 135 14.69 2.78 5.79
CA LYS A 135 14.22 4.17 5.90
C LYS A 135 14.68 4.75 7.26
N LEU A 136 15.99 4.89 7.41
CA LEU A 136 16.64 5.22 8.68
C LEU A 136 16.30 6.64 9.17
N ARG A 137 15.98 7.58 8.27
CA ARG A 137 15.56 8.94 8.65
C ARG A 137 14.30 8.90 9.52
N ASP A 138 13.31 8.12 9.13
CA ASP A 138 12.04 7.98 9.87
C ASP A 138 12.25 7.25 11.19
N LEU A 139 13.09 6.21 11.18
CA LEU A 139 13.41 5.47 12.40
C LEU A 139 14.22 6.31 13.39
N GLY A 140 15.16 7.13 12.91
CA GLY A 140 15.91 8.09 13.70
C GLY A 140 15.01 9.17 14.33
N GLY A 141 13.93 9.56 13.65
CA GLY A 141 12.88 10.40 14.23
C GLY A 141 12.28 9.77 15.48
N LEU A 142 11.93 8.48 15.44
CA LEU A 142 11.43 7.77 16.61
C LEU A 142 12.47 7.66 17.72
N VAL A 143 13.74 7.39 17.39
CA VAL A 143 14.84 7.33 18.37
C VAL A 143 14.94 8.66 19.13
N ARG A 144 14.98 9.80 18.42
CA ARG A 144 15.04 11.13 19.04
C ARG A 144 13.82 11.42 19.91
N SER A 145 12.60 11.21 19.39
CA SER A 145 11.37 11.41 20.17
C SER A 145 11.31 10.54 21.42
N SER A 146 11.83 9.29 21.35
CA SER A 146 11.92 8.41 22.53
C SER A 146 12.89 8.96 23.59
N GLY A 147 13.99 9.55 23.14
CA GLY A 147 14.94 10.24 24.01
C GLY A 147 14.33 11.48 24.67
N ASP A 148 13.59 12.29 23.92
CA ASP A 148 12.90 13.47 24.45
C ASP A 148 11.86 13.09 25.53
N VAL A 149 11.08 12.02 25.31
CA VAL A 149 10.14 11.49 26.31
C VAL A 149 10.87 11.05 27.58
N ALA A 150 12.04 10.38 27.43
CA ALA A 150 12.83 9.96 28.58
C ALA A 150 13.38 11.15 29.39
N ILE A 151 13.84 12.20 28.70
CA ILE A 151 14.29 13.46 29.33
C ILE A 151 13.15 14.12 30.08
N GLU A 152 11.97 14.24 29.48
CA GLU A 152 10.79 14.83 30.11
C GLU A 152 10.39 14.11 31.39
N LYS A 153 10.57 12.79 31.42
CA LYS A 153 10.32 11.95 32.61
C LYS A 153 11.49 11.88 33.60
N GLY A 154 12.61 12.54 33.31
CA GLY A 154 13.81 12.53 34.14
C GLY A 154 14.48 11.16 34.24
N ALA A 155 14.40 10.35 33.19
CA ALA A 155 14.95 9.00 33.15
C ALA A 155 16.42 8.99 32.70
N ASP A 156 17.27 8.20 33.34
CA ASP A 156 18.67 8.03 32.96
C ASP A 156 18.87 7.17 31.69
N LEU A 157 17.89 6.34 31.36
CA LEU A 157 17.89 5.48 30.17
C LEU A 157 16.53 5.52 29.47
N VAL A 158 16.54 5.38 28.15
CA VAL A 158 15.32 5.16 27.38
C VAL A 158 14.89 3.73 27.53
N THR A 159 13.67 3.48 28.01
CA THR A 159 13.04 2.15 28.16
C THR A 159 12.02 1.88 27.04
N ALA A 160 11.52 0.65 26.96
CA ALA A 160 10.45 0.27 26.03
C ALA A 160 9.21 1.15 26.16
N GLU A 161 8.83 1.56 27.39
CA GLU A 161 7.68 2.43 27.63
C GLU A 161 7.85 3.80 26.96
N HIS A 162 9.06 4.38 27.03
CA HIS A 162 9.36 5.66 26.37
C HIS A 162 9.24 5.55 24.84
N VAL A 163 9.68 4.43 24.25
CA VAL A 163 9.54 4.18 22.80
C VAL A 163 8.06 4.06 22.42
N ILE A 164 7.27 3.29 23.20
CA ILE A 164 5.84 3.11 22.96
C ILE A 164 5.09 4.45 23.04
N GLU A 165 5.44 5.27 24.02
CA GLU A 165 4.84 6.60 24.15
C GLU A 165 5.24 7.54 23.02
N ALA A 166 6.52 7.54 22.64
CA ALA A 166 7.04 8.35 21.54
C ALA A 166 6.40 8.03 20.18
N LYS A 167 5.95 6.79 19.97
CA LYS A 167 5.19 6.43 18.77
C LYS A 167 3.93 7.27 18.56
N LYS A 168 3.32 7.77 19.63
CA LYS A 168 2.13 8.64 19.57
C LYS A 168 2.47 10.03 19.00
N PHE A 169 3.66 10.54 19.32
CA PHE A 169 4.13 11.86 18.89
C PHE A 169 4.85 11.82 17.53
N SER A 170 5.44 10.69 17.18
CA SER A 170 6.16 10.50 15.91
C SER A 170 5.25 10.09 14.73
N ARG A 171 3.93 10.29 14.86
CA ARG A 171 2.96 10.01 13.79
C ARG A 171 3.09 11.01 12.66
N THR A 172 3.07 10.53 11.43
CA THR A 172 3.04 11.40 10.25
C THR A 172 1.72 12.17 10.17
N LEU A 173 1.68 13.23 9.37
CA LEU A 173 0.46 14.01 9.16
C LEU A 173 -0.66 13.13 8.57
N GLU A 174 -0.31 12.25 7.64
CA GLU A 174 -1.24 11.29 7.02
C GLU A 174 -1.86 10.37 8.08
N GLN A 175 -1.05 9.87 9.03
CA GLN A 175 -1.54 9.06 10.15
C GLN A 175 -2.50 9.84 11.04
N GLN A 176 -2.19 11.09 11.36
CA GLN A 176 -3.07 11.95 12.17
C GLN A 176 -4.38 12.25 11.44
N ILE A 177 -4.35 12.46 10.11
CA ILE A 177 -5.54 12.64 9.28
C ILE A 177 -6.38 11.35 9.27
N ALA A 178 -5.75 10.19 9.12
CA ALA A 178 -6.45 8.90 9.14
C ALA A 178 -7.15 8.66 10.48
N ASP A 179 -6.49 8.90 11.61
CA ASP A 179 -7.08 8.79 12.95
C ASP A 179 -8.30 9.70 13.11
N ARG A 180 -8.17 10.95 12.65
CA ARG A 180 -9.29 11.91 12.67
C ARG A 180 -10.44 11.43 11.81
N SER A 181 -10.16 10.88 10.62
CA SER A 181 -11.18 10.33 9.73
C SER A 181 -11.90 9.12 10.37
N ILE A 182 -11.15 8.21 11.01
CA ILE A 182 -11.73 7.07 11.72
C ILE A 182 -12.64 7.55 12.84
N LYS A 183 -12.17 8.51 13.65
CA LYS A 183 -12.97 9.08 14.74
C LYS A 183 -14.24 9.75 14.24
N GLN A 184 -14.16 10.59 13.21
CA GLN A 184 -15.32 11.23 12.60
C GLN A 184 -16.33 10.22 12.02
N ARG A 185 -15.84 9.22 11.28
CA ARG A 185 -16.71 8.18 10.71
C ARG A 185 -17.43 7.38 11.79
N LYS A 186 -16.79 7.16 12.93
CA LYS A 186 -17.38 6.51 14.09
C LYS A 186 -18.43 7.41 14.77
N GLU A 187 -18.13 8.71 14.95
CA GLU A 187 -19.08 9.70 15.51
C GLU A 187 -20.35 9.84 14.66
N TYR A 188 -20.21 9.83 13.32
CA TYR A 188 -21.34 9.93 12.39
C TYR A 188 -21.98 8.59 12.03
N SER A 189 -21.65 7.50 12.74
CA SER A 189 -22.19 6.15 12.51
C SER A 189 -22.06 5.67 11.05
N MET A 190 -21.00 6.06 10.36
CA MET A 190 -20.78 5.69 8.96
C MET A 190 -20.21 4.27 8.81
N VAL A 191 -19.50 3.80 9.82
CA VAL A 191 -19.09 2.41 9.94
C VAL A 191 -20.09 1.74 10.88
N HIS A 192 -20.75 0.72 10.39
CA HIS A 192 -21.72 -0.06 11.16
C HIS A 192 -21.03 -1.37 11.55
N PRO A 193 -20.48 -1.48 12.77
CA PRO A 193 -19.78 -2.70 13.19
C PRO A 193 -20.71 -3.79 13.72
N GLU A 194 -22.02 -3.70 13.43
CA GLU A 194 -23.05 -4.64 13.91
C GLU A 194 -24.16 -4.85 12.89
N GLY A 195 -24.77 -6.04 12.95
CA GLY A 195 -25.92 -6.40 12.15
C GLY A 195 -25.57 -6.86 10.74
N GLY A 196 -26.59 -7.06 9.92
CA GLY A 196 -26.48 -7.48 8.52
C GLY A 196 -27.06 -6.44 7.58
N ARG A 197 -26.38 -6.15 6.47
CA ARG A 197 -26.87 -5.24 5.42
C ARG A 197 -26.61 -5.82 4.04
N VAL A 198 -27.59 -5.75 3.17
CA VAL A 198 -27.45 -6.14 1.77
C VAL A 198 -26.66 -5.06 1.03
N GLY A 199 -25.71 -5.47 0.20
CA GLY A 199 -24.96 -4.57 -0.67
C GLY A 199 -23.97 -3.62 0.05
N LEU A 200 -23.78 -3.71 1.36
CA LEU A 200 -22.87 -2.83 2.11
C LEU A 200 -21.70 -3.61 2.70
N VAL A 201 -20.48 -3.21 2.37
CA VAL A 201 -19.22 -3.83 2.81
C VAL A 201 -18.32 -2.82 3.51
N ASN A 202 -17.69 -3.21 4.60
CA ASN A 202 -16.59 -2.47 5.22
C ASN A 202 -15.28 -2.80 4.50
N GLY A 203 -14.95 -2.06 3.44
CA GLY A 203 -13.68 -2.15 2.74
C GLY A 203 -12.56 -1.48 3.53
N LEU A 204 -11.31 -1.83 3.22
CA LEU A 204 -10.12 -1.25 3.85
C LEU A 204 -9.20 -0.61 2.81
N ALA A 205 -8.77 0.61 3.07
CA ALA A 205 -7.87 1.37 2.22
C ALA A 205 -6.67 1.90 3.01
N VAL A 206 -5.67 2.45 2.32
CA VAL A 206 -4.50 3.12 2.92
C VAL A 206 -4.47 4.56 2.43
N ILE A 207 -4.20 5.49 3.32
CA ILE A 207 -3.90 6.89 3.01
C ILE A 207 -2.40 7.10 3.21
N GLY A 208 -1.71 7.62 2.19
CA GLY A 208 -0.25 7.72 2.20
C GLY A 208 0.41 6.34 2.32
N ASP A 209 1.60 6.29 2.92
CA ASP A 209 2.40 5.06 2.97
C ASP A 209 1.95 4.03 4.03
N ARG A 210 1.27 4.46 5.13
CA ARG A 210 1.12 3.60 6.32
C ARG A 210 -0.15 3.79 7.14
N SER A 211 -1.11 4.58 6.67
CA SER A 211 -2.31 4.86 7.46
C SER A 211 -3.51 4.15 6.89
N GLY A 212 -4.02 3.15 7.62
CA GLY A 212 -5.21 2.42 7.24
C GLY A 212 -6.47 3.23 7.52
N ILE A 213 -7.52 3.02 6.73
CA ILE A 213 -8.87 3.50 6.99
C ILE A 213 -9.90 2.45 6.62
N VAL A 214 -11.06 2.48 7.30
CA VAL A 214 -12.25 1.76 6.87
C VAL A 214 -12.98 2.62 5.84
N SER A 215 -13.20 2.08 4.66
CA SER A 215 -13.88 2.72 3.54
C SER A 215 -15.10 1.89 3.14
N PRO A 216 -16.31 2.24 3.63
CA PRO A 216 -17.50 1.51 3.27
C PRO A 216 -17.81 1.63 1.78
N ILE A 217 -18.22 0.50 1.18
CA ILE A 217 -18.60 0.39 -0.23
C ILE A 217 -20.04 -0.11 -0.28
N ALA A 218 -20.91 0.65 -0.92
CA ALA A 218 -22.29 0.26 -1.15
C ALA A 218 -22.50 -0.17 -2.60
N ALA A 219 -23.29 -1.20 -2.82
CA ALA A 219 -23.75 -1.63 -4.12
C ALA A 219 -25.28 -1.80 -4.10
N GLU A 220 -25.93 -1.28 -5.12
CA GLU A 220 -27.37 -1.45 -5.37
C GLU A 220 -27.55 -2.04 -6.76
N ALA A 221 -28.43 -3.02 -6.89
CA ALA A 221 -28.76 -3.68 -8.14
C ALA A 221 -30.26 -3.55 -8.42
N ALA A 222 -30.61 -2.91 -9.53
CA ALA A 222 -31.98 -2.77 -10.00
C ALA A 222 -32.12 -3.44 -11.38
N PRO A 223 -33.28 -4.03 -11.71
CA PRO A 223 -33.56 -4.56 -13.05
C PRO A 223 -33.35 -3.47 -14.11
N SER A 224 -32.57 -3.74 -15.13
CA SER A 224 -32.33 -2.79 -16.22
C SER A 224 -33.57 -2.63 -17.08
N GLN A 225 -33.92 -1.39 -17.40
CA GLN A 225 -34.98 -1.05 -18.34
C GLN A 225 -34.43 -0.71 -19.76
N SER A 226 -33.11 -0.72 -19.92
CA SER A 226 -32.47 -0.38 -21.18
C SER A 226 -32.51 -1.55 -22.17
N LYS A 227 -32.83 -1.24 -23.44
CA LYS A 227 -32.73 -2.22 -24.54
C LYS A 227 -31.27 -2.59 -24.88
N GLU A 228 -30.31 -1.77 -24.46
CA GLU A 228 -28.88 -1.98 -24.66
C GLU A 228 -28.25 -2.85 -23.55
N GLY A 229 -29.03 -3.25 -22.54
CA GLY A 229 -28.58 -3.96 -21.36
C GLY A 229 -28.19 -3.04 -20.20
N GLY A 230 -28.04 -3.65 -19.01
CA GLY A 230 -27.66 -2.96 -17.79
C GLY A 230 -26.18 -2.61 -17.75
N ARG A 231 -25.82 -1.72 -16.85
CA ARG A 231 -24.45 -1.19 -16.70
C ARG A 231 -24.00 -1.25 -15.25
N ILE A 232 -22.71 -1.44 -15.04
CA ILE A 232 -22.09 -1.18 -13.73
C ILE A 232 -21.57 0.25 -13.73
N ILE A 233 -22.08 1.06 -12.81
CA ILE A 233 -21.72 2.46 -12.63
C ILE A 233 -21.06 2.60 -11.27
N ALA A 234 -19.79 2.97 -11.27
CA ALA A 234 -19.04 3.20 -10.03
C ALA A 234 -18.83 4.70 -9.81
N THR A 235 -19.09 5.15 -8.59
CA THR A 235 -18.93 6.55 -8.15
C THR A 235 -18.03 6.66 -6.92
N GLY A 236 -17.38 7.83 -6.70
CA GLY A 236 -16.50 8.08 -5.57
C GLY A 236 -15.07 8.42 -5.96
N LYS A 237 -14.87 9.15 -7.09
CA LYS A 237 -13.55 9.58 -7.59
C LYS A 237 -12.56 8.40 -7.74
N LEU A 238 -12.98 7.39 -8.47
CA LEU A 238 -12.13 6.22 -8.73
C LEU A 238 -11.06 6.56 -9.77
N GLY A 239 -9.82 6.17 -9.49
CA GLY A 239 -8.74 6.17 -10.47
C GLY A 239 -8.89 5.06 -11.52
N GLU A 240 -7.98 5.02 -12.48
CA GLU A 240 -8.06 4.09 -13.61
C GLU A 240 -8.04 2.62 -13.17
N ILE A 241 -7.13 2.24 -12.28
CA ILE A 241 -6.99 0.86 -11.79
C ILE A 241 -8.23 0.39 -11.02
N ALA A 242 -8.82 1.29 -10.21
CA ALA A 242 -10.04 0.97 -9.48
C ALA A 242 -11.25 0.79 -10.44
N ASN A 243 -11.32 1.59 -11.51
CA ASN A 243 -12.35 1.43 -12.56
C ASN A 243 -12.19 0.11 -13.33
N GLU A 244 -10.96 -0.29 -13.69
CA GLU A 244 -10.69 -1.60 -14.30
C GLU A 244 -11.10 -2.75 -13.38
N SER A 245 -10.86 -2.61 -12.08
CA SER A 245 -11.28 -3.60 -11.07
C SER A 245 -12.81 -3.80 -11.08
N VAL A 246 -13.59 -2.73 -11.21
CA VAL A 246 -15.07 -2.80 -11.33
C VAL A 246 -15.46 -3.58 -12.59
N GLN A 247 -14.79 -3.36 -13.72
CA GLN A 247 -15.07 -4.08 -14.97
C GLN A 247 -14.72 -5.58 -14.84
N ASN A 248 -13.60 -5.91 -14.22
CA ASN A 248 -13.19 -7.30 -13.99
C ASN A 248 -14.19 -8.06 -13.11
N VAL A 249 -14.78 -7.39 -12.12
CA VAL A 249 -15.82 -7.96 -11.25
C VAL A 249 -17.06 -8.38 -12.04
N SER A 250 -17.44 -7.68 -13.12
CA SER A 250 -18.57 -8.04 -13.98
C SER A 250 -18.46 -9.45 -14.52
N ALA A 251 -17.28 -9.85 -14.97
CA ALA A 251 -17.02 -11.19 -15.50
C ALA A 251 -17.21 -12.28 -14.43
N LEU A 252 -16.78 -11.98 -13.18
CA LEU A 252 -16.93 -12.89 -12.06
C LEU A 252 -18.37 -13.04 -11.60
N ILE A 253 -19.15 -11.96 -11.58
CA ILE A 253 -20.57 -12.00 -11.24
C ILE A 253 -21.30 -12.92 -12.21
N LYS A 254 -21.13 -12.73 -13.51
CA LYS A 254 -21.72 -13.60 -14.54
C LYS A 254 -21.36 -15.08 -14.34
N LYS A 255 -20.08 -15.35 -14.02
CA LYS A 255 -19.57 -16.70 -13.76
C LYS A 255 -20.24 -17.36 -12.55
N TYR A 256 -20.39 -16.63 -11.45
CA TYR A 256 -20.79 -17.22 -10.17
C TYR A 256 -22.29 -17.16 -9.90
N THR A 257 -22.98 -16.12 -10.35
CA THR A 257 -24.42 -15.97 -10.09
C THR A 257 -25.29 -16.60 -11.19
N ASN A 258 -24.77 -16.87 -12.40
CA ASN A 258 -25.52 -17.22 -13.62
C ASN A 258 -26.54 -16.13 -14.03
N LYS A 259 -26.52 -14.98 -13.38
CA LYS A 259 -27.31 -13.83 -13.78
C LYS A 259 -26.48 -13.01 -14.77
N ASP A 260 -27.10 -12.58 -15.87
CA ASP A 260 -26.39 -11.67 -16.76
C ASP A 260 -26.36 -10.29 -16.10
N VAL A 261 -25.16 -9.74 -15.98
CA VAL A 261 -24.97 -8.38 -15.45
C VAL A 261 -25.72 -7.36 -16.31
N SER A 262 -25.94 -7.69 -17.59
CA SER A 262 -26.77 -6.89 -18.50
C SER A 262 -28.25 -6.84 -18.14
N ASP A 263 -28.74 -7.73 -17.25
CA ASP A 263 -30.11 -7.67 -16.76
C ASP A 263 -30.31 -6.65 -15.63
N TYR A 264 -29.21 -6.07 -15.11
CA TYR A 264 -29.20 -5.18 -13.96
C TYR A 264 -28.45 -3.88 -14.22
N ASP A 265 -29.00 -2.77 -13.75
CA ASP A 265 -28.25 -1.54 -13.52
C ASP A 265 -27.66 -1.61 -12.11
N ILE A 266 -26.34 -1.72 -12.03
CA ILE A 266 -25.61 -1.90 -10.77
C ILE A 266 -24.86 -0.60 -10.46
N HIS A 267 -25.19 0.01 -9.33
CA HIS A 267 -24.50 1.18 -8.82
C HIS A 267 -23.58 0.81 -7.68
N VAL A 268 -22.30 1.14 -7.81
CA VAL A 268 -21.29 0.96 -6.75
C VAL A 268 -20.80 2.31 -6.28
N GLN A 269 -20.87 2.56 -4.98
CA GLN A 269 -20.43 3.82 -4.39
C GLN A 269 -19.42 3.59 -3.29
N PHE A 270 -18.27 4.25 -3.39
CA PHE A 270 -17.34 4.40 -2.30
C PHE A 270 -17.81 5.55 -1.43
N ILE A 271 -18.28 5.24 -0.22
CA ILE A 271 -18.93 6.22 0.64
C ILE A 271 -17.86 7.16 1.23
N GLN A 272 -18.01 8.47 0.96
CA GLN A 272 -17.18 9.56 1.50
C GLN A 272 -15.66 9.43 1.25
N THR A 273 -15.30 9.09 0.03
CA THR A 273 -13.91 9.14 -0.44
C THR A 273 -13.66 10.50 -1.12
N TYR A 274 -13.16 11.48 -0.36
CA TYR A 274 -12.92 12.84 -0.88
C TYR A 274 -11.63 12.94 -1.69
N ASP A 275 -10.62 12.15 -1.31
CA ASP A 275 -9.28 12.18 -1.91
C ASP A 275 -9.09 11.23 -3.10
N GLY A 276 -10.15 10.51 -3.47
CA GLY A 276 -10.10 9.49 -4.49
C GLY A 276 -9.68 8.11 -3.98
N VAL A 277 -9.94 7.07 -4.77
CA VAL A 277 -9.52 5.69 -4.53
C VAL A 277 -8.71 5.23 -5.72
N GLU A 278 -7.48 4.80 -5.46
CA GLU A 278 -6.61 4.23 -6.47
C GLU A 278 -6.15 2.82 -6.04
N GLY A 279 -5.89 1.98 -7.03
CA GLY A 279 -5.46 0.60 -6.81
C GLY A 279 -6.58 -0.43 -6.86
N ASP A 280 -6.18 -1.69 -6.98
CA ASP A 280 -7.05 -2.84 -7.17
C ASP A 280 -7.45 -3.54 -5.85
N SER A 281 -6.92 -3.08 -4.71
CA SER A 281 -7.10 -3.72 -3.40
C SER A 281 -8.54 -3.69 -2.86
N ALA A 282 -9.45 -2.96 -3.52
CA ALA A 282 -10.87 -2.92 -3.21
C ALA A 282 -11.70 -3.90 -4.05
N SER A 283 -11.11 -4.60 -5.03
CA SER A 283 -11.86 -5.43 -5.98
C SER A 283 -12.61 -6.58 -5.31
N VAL A 284 -12.05 -7.19 -4.27
CA VAL A 284 -12.76 -8.20 -3.45
C VAL A 284 -13.97 -7.59 -2.75
N SER A 285 -13.84 -6.37 -2.21
CA SER A 285 -14.93 -5.66 -1.53
C SER A 285 -16.04 -5.29 -2.50
N ILE A 286 -15.69 -4.81 -3.70
CA ILE A 286 -16.66 -4.51 -4.76
C ILE A 286 -17.42 -5.76 -5.17
N ALA A 287 -16.70 -6.87 -5.46
CA ALA A 287 -17.33 -8.13 -5.84
C ALA A 287 -18.30 -8.64 -4.77
N THR A 288 -17.90 -8.58 -3.51
CA THR A 288 -18.71 -8.99 -2.37
C THR A 288 -19.98 -8.15 -2.23
N ALA A 289 -19.87 -6.81 -2.32
CA ALA A 289 -21.02 -5.90 -2.25
C ALA A 289 -22.00 -6.15 -3.39
N VAL A 290 -21.51 -6.28 -4.62
CA VAL A 290 -22.36 -6.50 -5.80
C VAL A 290 -23.04 -7.87 -5.75
N ILE A 291 -22.32 -8.95 -5.39
CA ILE A 291 -22.93 -10.28 -5.26
C ILE A 291 -23.99 -10.28 -4.17
N SER A 292 -23.75 -9.63 -3.04
CA SER A 292 -24.73 -9.46 -1.97
C SER A 292 -25.99 -8.75 -2.47
N ALA A 293 -25.84 -7.65 -3.22
CA ALA A 293 -26.95 -6.89 -3.78
C ALA A 293 -27.76 -7.70 -4.82
N VAL A 294 -27.08 -8.39 -5.75
CA VAL A 294 -27.70 -9.19 -6.82
C VAL A 294 -28.41 -10.44 -6.27
N GLU A 295 -27.83 -11.09 -5.24
CA GLU A 295 -28.40 -12.30 -4.64
C GLU A 295 -29.32 -11.99 -3.44
N ASP A 296 -29.40 -10.74 -3.02
CA ASP A 296 -30.18 -10.29 -1.84
C ASP A 296 -29.80 -11.09 -0.59
N ILE A 297 -28.48 -11.15 -0.30
CA ILE A 297 -27.92 -11.85 0.86
C ILE A 297 -27.20 -10.82 1.73
N PRO A 298 -27.58 -10.66 3.02
CA PRO A 298 -26.94 -9.65 3.87
C PRO A 298 -25.52 -10.01 4.23
N ILE A 299 -24.68 -8.97 4.32
CA ILE A 299 -23.28 -9.01 4.72
C ILE A 299 -23.17 -8.72 6.21
N ASP A 300 -22.39 -9.51 6.94
CA ASP A 300 -22.07 -9.27 8.34
C ASP A 300 -21.20 -8.01 8.49
N GLN A 301 -21.77 -7.01 9.17
CA GLN A 301 -21.10 -5.72 9.35
C GLN A 301 -20.02 -5.73 10.43
N THR A 302 -19.89 -6.81 11.20
CA THR A 302 -18.77 -7.01 12.13
C THR A 302 -17.48 -7.37 11.40
N VAL A 303 -17.55 -7.61 10.08
CA VAL A 303 -16.43 -8.05 9.24
C VAL A 303 -16.01 -6.92 8.29
N ALA A 304 -14.71 -6.72 8.15
CA ALA A 304 -14.12 -5.92 7.08
C ALA A 304 -13.25 -6.79 6.17
N LEU A 305 -12.97 -6.32 4.97
CA LEU A 305 -12.14 -7.05 4.04
C LEU A 305 -11.30 -6.16 3.14
N THR A 306 -10.21 -6.75 2.66
CA THR A 306 -9.37 -6.17 1.62
C THR A 306 -8.74 -7.29 0.79
N GLY A 307 -8.48 -7.01 -0.47
CA GLY A 307 -7.86 -7.96 -1.38
C GLY A 307 -8.00 -7.49 -2.82
N SER A 308 -7.00 -7.78 -3.64
CA SER A 308 -7.14 -7.70 -5.09
C SER A 308 -7.75 -9.00 -5.60
N LEU A 309 -8.50 -8.93 -6.68
CA LEU A 309 -9.23 -10.06 -7.25
C LEU A 309 -8.88 -10.21 -8.72
N ASN A 310 -8.34 -11.36 -9.10
CA ASN A 310 -8.11 -11.64 -10.51
C ASN A 310 -9.41 -12.13 -11.21
N VAL A 311 -9.39 -12.19 -12.53
CA VAL A 311 -10.55 -12.62 -13.35
C VAL A 311 -10.96 -14.09 -13.15
N ARG A 312 -10.17 -14.87 -12.41
CA ARG A 312 -10.51 -16.26 -12.05
C ARG A 312 -11.27 -16.37 -10.75
N GLY A 313 -11.16 -15.33 -9.91
CA GLY A 313 -11.73 -15.28 -8.56
C GLY A 313 -10.74 -15.62 -7.46
N ASP A 314 -9.42 -15.63 -7.76
CA ASP A 314 -8.38 -15.83 -6.75
C ASP A 314 -8.08 -14.49 -6.07
N VAL A 315 -7.88 -14.52 -4.76
CA VAL A 315 -7.57 -13.37 -3.93
C VAL A 315 -6.06 -13.12 -3.94
N MET A 316 -5.66 -11.97 -4.47
CA MET A 316 -4.27 -11.58 -4.69
C MET A 316 -3.77 -10.67 -3.56
N PRO A 317 -2.44 -10.67 -3.30
CA PRO A 317 -1.84 -9.86 -2.24
C PRO A 317 -2.02 -8.36 -2.45
N ILE A 318 -2.03 -7.61 -1.34
CA ILE A 318 -2.19 -6.16 -1.31
C ILE A 318 -1.10 -5.49 -0.46
N GLY A 319 -0.94 -4.19 -0.61
CA GLY A 319 -0.09 -3.38 0.25
C GLY A 319 -0.78 -2.93 1.54
N GLY A 320 0.03 -2.69 2.60
CA GLY A 320 -0.42 -2.07 3.83
C GLY A 320 -1.35 -2.94 4.69
N ALA A 321 -1.22 -4.27 4.65
CA ALA A 321 -2.09 -5.19 5.38
C ALA A 321 -2.17 -4.87 6.88
N THR A 322 -1.03 -4.67 7.55
CA THR A 322 -0.97 -4.32 8.99
C THR A 322 -1.78 -3.06 9.30
N ALA A 323 -1.54 -1.97 8.57
CA ALA A 323 -2.23 -0.70 8.80
C ALA A 323 -3.75 -0.80 8.57
N LYS A 324 -4.17 -1.58 7.58
CA LYS A 324 -5.59 -1.85 7.28
C LYS A 324 -6.27 -2.60 8.42
N ILE A 325 -5.61 -3.62 8.99
CA ILE A 325 -6.14 -4.41 10.11
C ILE A 325 -6.24 -3.55 11.38
N GLU A 326 -5.20 -2.78 11.69
CA GLU A 326 -5.19 -1.89 12.85
C GLU A 326 -6.32 -0.85 12.76
N ALA A 327 -6.55 -0.27 11.58
CA ALA A 327 -7.65 0.66 11.35
C ALA A 327 -9.04 0.01 11.52
N ALA A 328 -9.19 -1.23 11.09
CA ALA A 328 -10.43 -1.99 11.30
C ALA A 328 -10.68 -2.24 12.79
N ALA A 329 -9.64 -2.63 13.55
CA ALA A 329 -9.73 -2.81 14.99
C ALA A 329 -10.14 -1.51 15.72
N GLU A 330 -9.52 -0.39 15.36
CA GLU A 330 -9.87 0.92 15.91
C GLU A 330 -11.29 1.36 15.56
N ALA A 331 -11.80 0.97 14.39
CA ALA A 331 -13.18 1.22 13.99
C ALA A 331 -14.21 0.33 14.73
N GLY A 332 -13.75 -0.66 15.51
CA GLY A 332 -14.60 -1.58 16.27
C GLY A 332 -15.03 -2.82 15.49
N ILE A 333 -14.44 -3.08 14.33
CA ILE A 333 -14.62 -4.29 13.55
C ILE A 333 -14.03 -5.49 14.33
N LYS A 334 -14.68 -6.63 14.25
CA LYS A 334 -14.30 -7.83 15.01
C LYS A 334 -13.48 -8.83 14.20
N LYS A 335 -13.66 -8.83 12.88
CA LYS A 335 -13.05 -9.78 11.97
C LYS A 335 -12.57 -9.09 10.70
N VAL A 336 -11.38 -9.45 10.23
CA VAL A 336 -10.84 -8.96 8.94
C VAL A 336 -10.48 -10.12 8.05
N LEU A 337 -10.98 -10.09 6.81
CA LEU A 337 -10.60 -11.01 5.75
C LEU A 337 -9.46 -10.39 4.94
N ILE A 338 -8.33 -11.09 4.83
CA ILE A 338 -7.18 -10.64 4.06
C ILE A 338 -6.67 -11.76 3.14
N PRO A 339 -5.92 -11.42 2.09
CA PRO A 339 -5.27 -12.43 1.27
C PRO A 339 -4.33 -13.31 2.10
N LYS A 340 -4.40 -14.62 1.96
CA LYS A 340 -3.54 -15.58 2.67
C LYS A 340 -2.05 -15.27 2.46
N SER A 341 -1.68 -14.83 1.28
CA SER A 341 -0.32 -14.42 0.94
C SER A 341 0.21 -13.24 1.77
N ASN A 342 -0.67 -12.39 2.33
CA ASN A 342 -0.30 -11.29 3.20
C ASN A 342 -0.14 -11.66 4.68
N MET A 343 -0.45 -12.89 5.10
CA MET A 343 -0.28 -13.29 6.50
C MET A 343 1.16 -13.10 6.99
N LYS A 344 2.14 -13.28 6.12
CA LYS A 344 3.56 -13.04 6.41
C LYS A 344 3.95 -11.56 6.56
N ASP A 345 3.06 -10.64 6.15
CA ASP A 345 3.31 -9.20 6.20
C ASP A 345 2.66 -8.55 7.43
N VAL A 346 1.79 -9.30 8.14
CA VAL A 346 1.02 -8.80 9.28
C VAL A 346 1.88 -8.76 10.53
N MET A 347 2.00 -7.56 11.10
CA MET A 347 2.70 -7.31 12.37
C MET A 347 1.92 -6.29 13.20
N LEU A 348 0.97 -6.77 13.97
CA LEU A 348 0.12 -5.93 14.82
C LEU A 348 0.88 -5.40 16.04
N GLU A 349 0.46 -4.25 16.55
CA GLU A 349 0.77 -3.86 17.92
C GLU A 349 -0.01 -4.77 18.88
N LYS A 350 0.61 -5.12 20.04
CA LYS A 350 -0.01 -6.00 21.04
C LYS A 350 -1.43 -5.60 21.42
N LYS A 351 -1.73 -4.30 21.46
CA LYS A 351 -3.07 -3.80 21.79
C LYS A 351 -4.17 -4.24 20.82
N TYR A 352 -3.81 -4.62 19.58
CA TYR A 352 -4.78 -5.04 18.56
C TYR A 352 -4.93 -6.56 18.45
N GLU A 353 -3.98 -7.36 18.98
CA GLU A 353 -3.96 -8.82 18.85
C GLU A 353 -5.25 -9.46 19.40
N ASP A 354 -5.74 -8.95 20.53
CA ASP A 354 -6.97 -9.44 21.17
C ASP A 354 -8.25 -8.74 20.70
N MET A 355 -8.13 -7.70 19.87
CA MET A 355 -9.28 -6.90 19.42
C MET A 355 -9.94 -7.42 18.14
N ILE A 356 -9.17 -8.14 17.29
CA ILE A 356 -9.59 -8.44 15.93
C ILE A 356 -9.12 -9.84 15.49
N GLU A 357 -10.05 -10.60 14.94
CA GLU A 357 -9.78 -11.90 14.31
C GLU A 357 -9.31 -11.69 12.88
N ILE A 358 -8.21 -12.33 12.47
CA ILE A 358 -7.69 -12.28 11.10
C ILE A 358 -7.97 -13.61 10.41
N VAL A 359 -8.73 -13.56 9.31
CA VAL A 359 -9.08 -14.74 8.53
C VAL A 359 -8.42 -14.66 7.16
N PRO A 360 -7.48 -15.58 6.85
CA PRO A 360 -6.86 -15.65 5.53
C PRO A 360 -7.84 -16.22 4.49
N THR A 361 -7.88 -15.60 3.31
CA THR A 361 -8.71 -16.03 2.18
C THR A 361 -7.87 -16.22 0.91
N GLU A 362 -8.20 -17.25 0.11
CA GLU A 362 -7.52 -17.56 -1.14
C GLU A 362 -8.42 -17.29 -2.35
N THR A 363 -9.73 -17.45 -2.17
CA THR A 363 -10.72 -17.34 -3.26
C THR A 363 -11.88 -16.42 -2.86
N LEU A 364 -12.60 -15.92 -3.84
CA LEU A 364 -13.85 -15.17 -3.61
C LEU A 364 -14.90 -16.03 -2.89
N SER A 365 -14.91 -17.35 -3.12
CA SER A 365 -15.78 -18.27 -2.39
C SER A 365 -15.50 -18.27 -0.89
N ASP A 366 -14.21 -18.29 -0.49
CA ASP A 366 -13.80 -18.23 0.92
C ASP A 366 -14.25 -16.91 1.55
N VAL A 367 -14.11 -15.81 0.81
CA VAL A 367 -14.57 -14.49 1.27
C VAL A 367 -16.05 -14.50 1.54
N LEU A 368 -16.88 -14.94 0.57
CA LEU A 368 -18.34 -14.95 0.70
C LEU A 368 -18.81 -15.91 1.80
N GLU A 369 -18.14 -17.05 1.97
CA GLU A 369 -18.44 -18.00 3.05
C GLU A 369 -18.23 -17.39 4.44
N ASN A 370 -17.24 -16.52 4.60
CA ASN A 370 -16.90 -15.89 5.88
C ASN A 370 -17.63 -14.58 6.19
N ILE A 371 -18.17 -13.90 5.16
CA ILE A 371 -18.77 -12.57 5.36
C ILE A 371 -20.30 -12.53 5.18
N LEU A 372 -20.88 -13.42 4.37
CA LEU A 372 -22.33 -13.46 4.20
C LEU A 372 -23.00 -14.08 5.42
N ILE A 373 -24.11 -13.52 5.81
CA ILE A 373 -24.91 -14.05 6.94
C ILE A 373 -25.54 -15.39 6.53
N SER A 374 -25.55 -16.35 7.45
CA SER A 374 -26.04 -17.71 7.23
C SER A 374 -27.51 -17.73 6.80
N GLY A 375 -27.83 -18.61 5.86
CA GLY A 375 -29.18 -18.80 5.34
C GLY A 375 -29.16 -19.63 4.05
N SER A 376 -30.32 -20.17 3.65
CA SER A 376 -30.44 -21.06 2.48
C SER A 376 -29.93 -20.44 1.17
N LYS A 377 -30.07 -19.14 0.97
CA LYS A 377 -29.56 -18.43 -0.21
C LYS A 377 -28.03 -18.47 -0.24
N LYS A 378 -27.36 -18.23 0.92
CA LYS A 378 -25.90 -18.32 1.04
C LYS A 378 -25.42 -19.72 0.73
N ASP A 379 -26.02 -20.74 1.37
CA ASP A 379 -25.59 -22.12 1.22
C ASP A 379 -25.64 -22.57 -0.24
N HIS A 380 -26.73 -22.24 -0.93
CA HIS A 380 -26.92 -22.49 -2.35
C HIS A 380 -25.86 -21.78 -3.22
N LEU A 381 -25.57 -20.51 -2.94
CA LEU A 381 -24.55 -19.73 -3.67
C LEU A 381 -23.17 -20.36 -3.49
N ILE A 382 -22.76 -20.66 -2.25
CA ILE A 382 -21.45 -21.24 -1.96
C ILE A 382 -21.28 -22.62 -2.58
N GLU A 383 -22.29 -23.50 -2.49
CA GLU A 383 -22.28 -24.81 -3.13
C GLU A 383 -22.09 -24.70 -4.66
N LYS A 384 -22.82 -23.78 -5.29
CA LYS A 384 -22.71 -23.51 -6.72
C LYS A 384 -21.27 -23.05 -7.10
N MET A 385 -20.67 -22.16 -6.33
CA MET A 385 -19.31 -21.66 -6.56
C MET A 385 -18.27 -22.78 -6.42
N LYS A 386 -18.39 -23.62 -5.38
CA LYS A 386 -17.50 -24.78 -5.15
C LYS A 386 -17.60 -25.80 -6.30
N ASN A 387 -18.79 -26.06 -6.80
CA ASN A 387 -19.03 -26.96 -7.95
C ASN A 387 -18.45 -26.42 -9.27
N LEU A 388 -18.46 -25.11 -9.49
CA LEU A 388 -17.82 -24.50 -10.66
C LEU A 388 -16.31 -24.60 -10.61
N SER A 389 -15.70 -24.40 -9.42
CA SER A 389 -14.27 -24.50 -9.22
C SER A 389 -13.75 -25.93 -9.42
N SER A 390 -14.48 -26.94 -8.94
CA SER A 390 -14.12 -28.36 -9.10
C SER A 390 -14.16 -28.86 -10.56
N LYS A 391 -15.11 -28.36 -11.37
CA LYS A 391 -15.21 -28.69 -12.80
C LYS A 391 -14.05 -28.12 -13.63
N VAL A 392 -13.43 -27.02 -13.21
CA VAL A 392 -12.25 -26.46 -13.88
C VAL A 392 -11.02 -27.30 -13.60
N VAL A 393 -10.84 -27.79 -12.36
CA VAL A 393 -9.71 -28.64 -11.97
C VAL A 393 -9.78 -30.00 -12.68
N SER A 394 -10.96 -30.60 -12.80
CA SER A 394 -11.12 -31.92 -13.49
C SER A 394 -10.88 -31.85 -15.01
N LYS A 395 -11.14 -30.69 -15.66
CA LYS A 395 -10.81 -30.52 -17.08
C LYS A 395 -9.31 -30.37 -17.33
N VAL A 396 -8.55 -29.78 -16.40
CA VAL A 396 -7.09 -29.63 -16.52
C VAL A 396 -6.38 -30.99 -16.32
N SER A 397 -6.84 -31.81 -15.39
CA SER A 397 -6.27 -33.14 -15.16
C SER A 397 -6.52 -34.12 -16.32
N ASN A 398 -7.64 -34.01 -17.04
CA ASN A 398 -7.93 -34.87 -18.19
C ASN A 398 -7.19 -34.43 -19.48
N SER A 399 -6.79 -33.19 -19.62
CA SER A 399 -6.02 -32.72 -20.79
C SER A 399 -4.52 -33.04 -20.75
N GLN A 400 -3.99 -33.54 -19.63
CA GLN A 400 -2.59 -33.96 -19.50
C GLN A 400 -2.35 -35.47 -19.79
N ILE A 401 -3.39 -36.23 -20.11
CA ILE A 401 -3.27 -37.68 -20.30
C ILE A 401 -3.22 -38.09 -21.79
N GLU A 402 -3.44 -37.19 -22.73
CA GLU A 402 -3.22 -37.51 -24.14
C GLU A 402 -1.73 -37.36 -24.50
N LYS A 403 -0.99 -38.46 -24.35
CA LYS A 403 0.35 -38.63 -24.98
C LYS A 403 0.19 -38.65 -26.50
N PRO A 404 1.02 -37.92 -27.25
CA PRO A 404 1.02 -38.10 -28.70
C PRO A 404 1.49 -39.52 -29.05
N THR A 405 0.63 -40.29 -29.70
CA THR A 405 1.01 -41.51 -30.38
C THR A 405 1.92 -41.18 -31.56
N THR A 406 3.18 -41.51 -31.42
CA THR A 406 4.14 -41.54 -32.53
C THR A 406 3.73 -42.61 -33.52
N ASN A 407 3.45 -42.22 -34.74
CA ASN A 407 3.65 -43.01 -35.94
C ASN A 407 4.86 -42.47 -36.68
#